data_6272f23791a75ebde18b9402eb1bd019
#
_entry.id   6272f23791a75ebde18b9402eb1bd019
#
_cell.length_a   1.000
_cell.length_b   1.000
_cell.length_c   1.000
_cell.angle_alpha   90.00
_cell.angle_beta   90.00
_cell.angle_gamma   90.00
#
_symmetry.space_group_name_H-M   'P 1'
#
loop_
_entity.id
_entity.type
_entity.pdbx_description
1 polymer ?
#
loop_
_entity_poly.entity_id
_entity_poly.type
_entity_poly.pdbx_seq_one_letter_code
_entity_poly.pdbx_strand_id
1 'polypeptide(L)'
;MGEDEPRPSLAADAADREVMGLTVKANAELLAGVLLGSRETGSDPALSALAASRGLVAVVDDIQRALVRQARSRGLSWAAIGDVLHVTRQAAFQRFGGTADISEGAAELPGATEAAMQVLEHFVHQRWDEMRSRFDTRMAQAAPADMLRGIWRKSDREFGPFQELGTPTVRTLSGYTVVDIPVAHERGDLVRRVALNADGQVAGFFVLPAETE
;
A
#
# COMPACT_ATOMS: atom_id res chain seq x y z
N MET A 1 -17.99 10.22 35.53
CA MET A 1 -17.11 11.12 34.79
C MET A 1 -16.54 10.22 33.70
N GLY A 2 -17.25 10.15 32.56
CA GLY A 2 -16.90 9.27 31.43
C GLY A 2 -15.84 9.97 30.59
N GLU A 3 -14.71 9.35 30.47
CA GLU A 3 -13.67 9.76 29.54
C GLU A 3 -14.21 9.60 28.12
N ASP A 4 -14.27 10.71 27.41
CA ASP A 4 -14.65 10.80 25.99
C ASP A 4 -13.48 10.22 25.20
N GLU A 5 -13.55 8.91 24.88
CA GLU A 5 -12.60 8.27 23.97
C GLU A 5 -12.63 9.00 22.62
N PRO A 6 -11.49 9.43 22.08
CA PRO A 6 -11.45 10.12 20.80
C PRO A 6 -11.95 9.21 19.68
N ARG A 7 -13.13 9.51 19.14
CA ARG A 7 -13.66 8.85 17.94
C ARG A 7 -12.68 9.09 16.79
N PRO A 8 -12.32 8.04 16.00
CA PRO A 8 -11.48 8.21 14.84
C PRO A 8 -12.03 9.33 13.95
N SER A 9 -11.19 10.26 13.57
CA SER A 9 -11.61 11.47 12.86
C SER A 9 -12.14 11.08 11.48
N LEU A 10 -13.28 11.66 11.07
CA LEU A 10 -13.84 11.48 9.71
C LEU A 10 -12.84 11.85 8.59
N ALA A 11 -11.86 12.70 8.89
CA ALA A 11 -10.79 13.08 7.98
C ALA A 11 -9.79 11.94 7.76
N ALA A 12 -9.38 11.20 8.81
CA ALA A 12 -8.52 10.02 8.67
C ALA A 12 -9.19 8.92 7.81
N ASP A 13 -10.49 8.70 8.01
CA ASP A 13 -11.30 7.77 7.19
C ASP A 13 -11.37 8.19 5.72
N ALA A 14 -11.33 9.49 5.40
CA ALA A 14 -11.36 10.00 4.04
C ALA A 14 -10.01 9.82 3.34
N ALA A 15 -8.92 10.16 4.00
CA ALA A 15 -7.56 9.97 3.50
C ALA A 15 -7.26 8.49 3.23
N ASP A 16 -7.66 7.60 4.13
CA ASP A 16 -7.49 6.16 3.94
C ASP A 16 -8.24 5.63 2.72
N ARG A 17 -9.46 6.12 2.49
CA ARG A 17 -10.25 5.73 1.30
C ARG A 17 -9.63 6.23 0.00
N GLU A 18 -9.09 7.44 0.00
CA GLU A 18 -8.40 8.00 -1.16
C GLU A 18 -7.17 7.17 -1.52
N VAL A 19 -6.35 6.83 -0.53
CA VAL A 19 -5.18 5.95 -0.70
C VAL A 19 -5.56 4.58 -1.25
N MET A 20 -6.60 3.97 -0.70
CA MET A 20 -7.12 2.71 -1.22
C MET A 20 -7.56 2.84 -2.68
N GLY A 21 -8.25 3.92 -3.03
CA GLY A 21 -8.67 4.22 -4.40
C GLY A 21 -7.51 4.36 -5.36
N LEU A 22 -6.48 5.12 -4.98
CA LEU A 22 -5.26 5.29 -5.79
C LEU A 22 -4.50 3.97 -5.96
N THR A 23 -4.43 3.15 -4.91
CA THR A 23 -3.79 1.83 -4.96
C THR A 23 -4.49 0.89 -5.92
N VAL A 24 -5.82 0.83 -5.89
CA VAL A 24 -6.61 0.05 -6.86
C VAL A 24 -6.37 0.55 -8.27
N LYS A 25 -6.46 1.86 -8.49
CA LYS A 25 -6.25 2.48 -9.80
C LYS A 25 -4.88 2.12 -10.36
N ALA A 26 -3.81 2.28 -9.59
CA ALA A 26 -2.45 1.98 -10.03
C ALA A 26 -2.28 0.48 -10.41
N ASN A 27 -2.83 -0.44 -9.62
CA ASN A 27 -2.75 -1.87 -9.92
C ASN A 27 -3.64 -2.27 -11.11
N ALA A 28 -4.81 -1.64 -11.26
CA ALA A 28 -5.67 -1.87 -12.42
C ALA A 28 -5.03 -1.35 -13.72
N GLU A 29 -4.41 -0.18 -13.70
CA GLU A 29 -3.66 0.37 -14.84
C GLU A 29 -2.46 -0.52 -15.21
N LEU A 30 -1.77 -1.08 -14.22
CA LEU A 30 -0.70 -2.05 -14.43
C LEU A 30 -1.22 -3.28 -15.18
N LEU A 31 -2.28 -3.89 -14.67
CA LEU A 31 -2.90 -5.06 -15.28
C LEU A 31 -3.41 -4.75 -16.69
N ALA A 32 -4.10 -3.63 -16.87
CA ALA A 32 -4.59 -3.19 -18.17
C ALA A 32 -3.44 -3.00 -19.18
N GLY A 33 -2.34 -2.38 -18.75
CA GLY A 33 -1.15 -2.18 -19.60
C GLY A 33 -0.52 -3.49 -20.07
N VAL A 34 -0.50 -4.51 -19.21
CA VAL A 34 -0.02 -5.85 -19.59
C VAL A 34 -0.99 -6.53 -20.56
N LEU A 35 -2.30 -6.51 -20.28
CA LEU A 35 -3.33 -7.15 -21.09
C LEU A 35 -3.46 -6.51 -22.49
N LEU A 36 -3.28 -5.19 -22.59
CA LEU A 36 -3.36 -4.45 -23.84
C LEU A 36 -2.03 -4.44 -24.64
N GLY A 37 -0.99 -5.11 -24.13
CA GLY A 37 0.32 -5.17 -24.77
C GLY A 37 1.04 -3.83 -24.84
N SER A 38 0.60 -2.83 -24.09
CA SER A 38 1.22 -1.50 -24.04
C SER A 38 2.45 -1.45 -23.11
N ARG A 39 2.80 -2.56 -22.47
CA ARG A 39 4.02 -2.73 -21.67
C ARG A 39 4.83 -3.90 -22.23
N GLU A 40 6.07 -3.61 -22.58
CA GLU A 40 7.06 -4.65 -22.85
C GLU A 40 7.42 -5.32 -21.51
N THR A 41 7.08 -6.58 -21.39
CA THR A 41 7.48 -7.42 -20.26
C THR A 41 8.59 -8.33 -20.76
N GLY A 42 9.73 -8.34 -20.09
CA GLY A 42 10.82 -9.28 -20.40
C GLY A 42 10.48 -10.75 -20.10
N SER A 43 9.22 -11.04 -19.73
CA SER A 43 8.64 -12.33 -19.40
C SER A 43 7.48 -12.64 -20.33
N ASP A 44 7.05 -13.88 -20.37
CA ASP A 44 5.83 -14.29 -21.07
C ASP A 44 4.64 -13.36 -20.67
N PRO A 45 3.95 -12.74 -21.67
CA PRO A 45 2.85 -11.82 -21.37
C PRO A 45 1.74 -12.42 -20.52
N ALA A 46 1.44 -13.72 -20.68
CA ALA A 46 0.43 -14.40 -19.90
C ALA A 46 0.84 -14.55 -18.42
N LEU A 47 2.10 -14.87 -18.15
CA LEU A 47 2.62 -14.93 -16.77
C LEU A 47 2.65 -13.56 -16.13
N SER A 48 3.00 -12.53 -16.87
CA SER A 48 2.98 -11.14 -16.39
C SER A 48 1.55 -10.66 -16.07
N ALA A 49 0.58 -10.98 -16.92
CA ALA A 49 -0.83 -10.69 -16.69
C ALA A 49 -1.36 -11.44 -15.44
N LEU A 50 -0.97 -12.71 -15.28
CA LEU A 50 -1.36 -13.51 -14.12
C LEU A 50 -0.77 -12.94 -12.82
N ALA A 51 0.49 -12.52 -12.83
CA ALA A 51 1.14 -11.89 -11.68
C ALA A 51 0.47 -10.55 -11.33
N ALA A 52 0.16 -9.70 -12.32
CA ALA A 52 -0.52 -8.43 -12.12
C ALA A 52 -1.95 -8.63 -11.59
N SER A 53 -2.71 -9.61 -12.12
CA SER A 53 -4.05 -9.93 -11.66
C SER A 53 -4.04 -10.40 -10.20
N ARG A 54 -3.06 -11.22 -9.81
CA ARG A 54 -2.89 -11.68 -8.44
C ARG A 54 -2.56 -10.52 -7.49
N GLY A 55 -1.75 -9.56 -7.94
CA GLY A 55 -1.49 -8.33 -7.19
C GLY A 55 -2.76 -7.53 -6.92
N LEU A 56 -3.60 -7.35 -7.95
CA LEU A 56 -4.88 -6.65 -7.80
C LEU A 56 -5.83 -7.36 -6.83
N VAL A 57 -5.92 -8.70 -6.89
CA VAL A 57 -6.73 -9.48 -5.94
C VAL A 57 -6.27 -9.25 -4.49
N ALA A 58 -4.96 -9.23 -4.24
CA ALA A 58 -4.41 -8.97 -2.91
C ALA A 58 -4.78 -7.58 -2.40
N VAL A 59 -4.69 -6.55 -3.25
CA VAL A 59 -5.09 -5.18 -2.92
C VAL A 59 -6.58 -5.10 -2.59
N VAL A 60 -7.42 -5.76 -3.38
CA VAL A 60 -8.87 -5.80 -3.12
C VAL A 60 -9.19 -6.50 -1.79
N ASP A 61 -8.48 -7.59 -1.47
CA ASP A 61 -8.66 -8.30 -0.20
C ASP A 61 -8.26 -7.43 1.01
N ASP A 62 -7.17 -6.70 0.91
CA ASP A 62 -6.72 -5.76 1.95
C ASP A 62 -7.73 -4.61 2.15
N ILE A 63 -8.29 -4.07 1.06
CA ILE A 63 -9.34 -3.06 1.10
C ILE A 63 -10.62 -3.61 1.73
N GLN A 64 -11.03 -4.82 1.37
CA GLN A 64 -12.20 -5.45 1.99
C GLN A 64 -12.02 -5.59 3.50
N ARG A 65 -10.83 -5.99 3.97
CA ARG A 65 -10.52 -6.06 5.41
C ARG A 65 -10.62 -4.69 6.07
N ALA A 66 -10.08 -3.65 5.46
CA ALA A 66 -10.15 -2.30 6.00
C ALA A 66 -11.58 -1.79 6.06
N LEU A 67 -12.38 -1.99 5.01
CA LEU A 67 -13.79 -1.59 4.98
C LEU A 67 -14.64 -2.36 5.99
N VAL A 68 -14.37 -3.65 6.18
CA VAL A 68 -15.06 -4.46 7.21
C VAL A 68 -14.73 -3.93 8.61
N ARG A 69 -13.45 -3.62 8.90
CA ARG A 69 -13.09 -2.99 10.18
C ARG A 69 -13.84 -1.67 10.38
N GLN A 70 -13.84 -0.79 9.39
CA GLN A 70 -14.58 0.47 9.43
C GLN A 70 -16.10 0.26 9.64
N ALA A 71 -16.69 -0.75 8.98
CA ALA A 71 -18.09 -1.11 9.18
C ALA A 71 -18.34 -1.58 10.63
N ARG A 72 -17.43 -2.38 11.17
CA ARG A 72 -17.53 -2.86 12.57
C ARG A 72 -17.36 -1.72 13.58
N SER A 73 -16.43 -0.80 13.38
CA SER A 73 -16.27 0.36 14.28
C SER A 73 -17.50 1.27 14.28
N ARG A 74 -18.29 1.27 13.20
CA ARG A 74 -19.59 1.95 13.10
C ARG A 74 -20.76 1.13 13.65
N GLY A 75 -20.51 -0.04 14.23
CA GLY A 75 -21.54 -0.89 14.84
C GLY A 75 -22.31 -1.78 13.88
N LEU A 76 -21.95 -1.88 12.58
CA LEU A 76 -22.61 -2.80 11.66
C LEU A 76 -22.41 -4.25 12.12
N SER A 77 -23.48 -5.05 12.03
CA SER A 77 -23.44 -6.46 12.43
C SER A 77 -22.73 -7.34 11.42
N TRP A 78 -22.19 -8.48 11.86
CA TRP A 78 -21.63 -9.49 10.97
C TRP A 78 -22.64 -10.06 9.97
N ALA A 79 -23.94 -10.01 10.29
CA ALA A 79 -25.01 -10.39 9.36
C ALA A 79 -25.10 -9.39 8.22
N ALA A 80 -25.17 -8.09 8.52
CA ALA A 80 -25.22 -7.04 7.50
C ALA A 80 -23.96 -7.05 6.60
N ILE A 81 -22.78 -7.30 7.17
CA ILE A 81 -21.54 -7.44 6.40
C ILE A 81 -21.58 -8.68 5.51
N GLY A 82 -22.06 -9.81 6.03
CA GLY A 82 -22.22 -11.05 5.29
C GLY A 82 -23.18 -10.89 4.10
N ASP A 83 -24.30 -10.20 4.29
CA ASP A 83 -25.28 -9.92 3.23
C ASP A 83 -24.66 -9.13 2.07
N VAL A 84 -23.87 -8.10 2.36
CA VAL A 84 -23.16 -7.31 1.34
C VAL A 84 -22.10 -8.12 0.60
N LEU A 85 -21.38 -9.00 1.30
CA LEU A 85 -20.32 -9.82 0.73
C LEU A 85 -20.84 -11.14 0.12
N HIS A 86 -22.15 -11.38 0.16
CA HIS A 86 -22.81 -12.61 -0.28
C HIS A 86 -22.26 -13.87 0.39
N VAL A 87 -21.97 -13.77 1.70
CA VAL A 87 -21.53 -14.87 2.55
C VAL A 87 -22.38 -14.96 3.81
N THR A 88 -22.35 -16.09 4.50
CA THR A 88 -23.06 -16.21 5.77
C THR A 88 -22.41 -15.33 6.85
N ARG A 89 -23.19 -14.97 7.88
CA ARG A 89 -22.67 -14.28 9.08
C ARG A 89 -21.42 -14.97 9.65
N GLN A 90 -21.47 -16.31 9.74
CA GLN A 90 -20.36 -17.11 10.26
C GLN A 90 -19.13 -17.04 9.35
N ALA A 91 -19.30 -17.12 8.04
CA ALA A 91 -18.20 -17.01 7.08
C ALA A 91 -17.57 -15.61 7.09
N ALA A 92 -18.38 -14.55 7.19
CA ALA A 92 -17.88 -13.20 7.37
C ALA A 92 -17.04 -13.06 8.65
N PHE A 93 -17.54 -13.59 9.77
CA PHE A 93 -16.81 -13.58 11.03
C PHE A 93 -15.50 -14.41 10.94
N GLN A 94 -15.53 -15.60 10.36
CA GLN A 94 -14.33 -16.43 10.22
C GLN A 94 -13.26 -15.78 9.33
N ARG A 95 -13.69 -15.12 8.25
CA ARG A 95 -12.75 -14.47 7.31
C ARG A 95 -12.18 -13.16 7.85
N PHE A 96 -12.96 -12.39 8.59
CA PHE A 96 -12.60 -11.02 8.97
C PHE A 96 -12.59 -10.78 10.48
N GLY A 97 -13.22 -11.64 11.29
CA GLY A 97 -13.36 -11.46 12.74
C GLY A 97 -12.08 -11.72 13.54
N GLY A 98 -11.16 -12.54 13.01
CA GLY A 98 -9.86 -12.79 13.65
C GLY A 98 -8.86 -11.65 13.54
N THR A 99 -9.19 -10.60 12.78
CA THR A 99 -8.36 -9.41 12.58
C THR A 99 -8.83 -8.20 13.38
N ALA A 100 -9.93 -8.31 14.13
CA ALA A 100 -10.51 -7.20 14.87
C ALA A 100 -9.69 -6.78 16.12
N ASP A 101 -8.83 -7.67 16.63
CA ASP A 101 -8.06 -7.42 17.87
C ASP A 101 -6.60 -6.98 17.64
N ILE A 102 -6.14 -6.83 16.40
CA ILE A 102 -4.70 -6.54 16.15
C ILE A 102 -4.45 -5.08 15.76
N SER A 103 -5.47 -4.23 15.57
CA SER A 103 -5.28 -2.93 14.90
C SER A 103 -5.59 -1.67 15.72
N GLU A 104 -6.19 -1.76 16.89
CA GLU A 104 -6.28 -0.63 17.81
C GLU A 104 -5.22 -0.76 18.91
N GLY A 105 -4.00 -0.38 18.58
CA GLY A 105 -2.87 -0.41 19.52
C GLY A 105 -1.63 -1.13 19.01
N ALA A 106 -1.55 -1.51 17.74
CA ALA A 106 -0.28 -1.94 17.17
C ALA A 106 0.67 -0.73 17.25
N ALA A 107 1.63 -0.79 18.17
CA ALA A 107 2.69 0.20 18.25
C ALA A 107 3.39 0.29 16.89
N GLU A 108 3.79 1.50 16.50
CA GLU A 108 4.64 1.69 15.35
C GLU A 108 5.83 0.73 15.43
N LEU A 109 6.18 0.12 14.33
CA LEU A 109 7.34 -0.77 14.28
C LEU A 109 8.60 0.05 14.62
N PRO A 110 9.33 -0.30 15.68
CA PRO A 110 10.60 0.38 16.00
C PRO A 110 11.55 0.33 14.80
N GLY A 111 12.14 1.46 14.43
CA GLY A 111 13.05 1.55 13.29
C GLY A 111 12.35 1.56 11.91
N ALA A 112 11.04 1.75 11.86
CA ALA A 112 10.28 1.79 10.60
C ALA A 112 10.75 2.91 9.67
N THR A 113 11.03 4.08 10.22
CA THR A 113 11.54 5.22 9.45
C THR A 113 12.87 4.88 8.79
N GLU A 114 13.81 4.35 9.55
CA GLU A 114 15.13 3.96 9.05
C GLU A 114 15.03 2.87 7.98
N ALA A 115 14.17 1.88 8.19
CA ALA A 115 13.95 0.81 7.22
C ALA A 115 13.36 1.35 5.91
N ALA A 116 12.37 2.23 6.00
CA ALA A 116 11.73 2.85 4.83
C ALA A 116 12.70 3.78 4.08
N MET A 117 13.50 4.57 4.80
CA MET A 117 14.52 5.43 4.21
C MET A 117 15.59 4.63 3.47
N GLN A 118 16.06 3.51 4.03
CA GLN A 118 17.00 2.60 3.35
C GLN A 118 16.42 2.03 2.06
N VAL A 119 15.14 1.62 2.08
CA VAL A 119 14.44 1.12 0.88
C VAL A 119 14.40 2.20 -0.20
N LEU A 120 14.08 3.43 0.17
CA LEU A 120 14.01 4.54 -0.77
C LEU A 120 15.40 4.95 -1.28
N GLU A 121 16.42 4.90 -0.43
CA GLU A 121 17.81 5.11 -0.83
C GLU A 121 18.26 4.08 -1.87
N HIS A 122 17.93 2.80 -1.69
CA HIS A 122 18.18 1.76 -2.70
C HIS A 122 17.44 2.07 -4.01
N PHE A 123 16.19 2.55 -3.93
CA PHE A 123 15.41 2.93 -5.11
C PHE A 123 16.04 4.09 -5.87
N VAL A 124 16.42 5.17 -5.19
CA VAL A 124 17.03 6.37 -5.79
C VAL A 124 18.37 6.02 -6.46
N HIS A 125 19.17 5.18 -5.82
CA HIS A 125 20.46 4.73 -6.35
C HIS A 125 20.35 3.53 -7.28
N GLN A 126 19.14 3.13 -7.67
CA GLN A 126 18.87 2.03 -8.60
C GLN A 126 19.47 0.67 -8.15
N ARG A 127 19.60 0.45 -6.85
CA ARG A 127 20.07 -0.80 -6.24
C ARG A 127 18.91 -1.77 -6.06
N TRP A 128 18.46 -2.35 -7.18
CA TRP A 128 17.21 -3.11 -7.22
C TRP A 128 17.24 -4.39 -6.40
N ASP A 129 18.35 -5.10 -6.37
CA ASP A 129 18.47 -6.37 -5.65
C ASP A 129 18.50 -6.12 -4.14
N GLU A 130 19.22 -5.10 -3.68
CA GLU A 130 19.25 -4.68 -2.28
C GLU A 130 17.86 -4.19 -1.83
N MET A 131 17.17 -3.40 -2.66
CA MET A 131 15.80 -2.99 -2.37
C MET A 131 14.88 -4.20 -2.24
N ARG A 132 14.93 -5.14 -3.18
CA ARG A 132 14.09 -6.34 -3.20
C ARG A 132 14.40 -7.32 -2.07
N SER A 133 15.62 -7.33 -1.54
CA SER A 133 15.97 -8.14 -0.37
C SER A 133 15.21 -7.74 0.90
N ARG A 134 14.66 -6.52 0.92
CA ARG A 134 13.83 -6.00 2.00
C ARG A 134 12.34 -6.33 1.86
N PHE A 135 11.93 -6.88 0.72
CA PHE A 135 10.53 -7.18 0.42
C PHE A 135 10.06 -8.47 1.11
N ASP A 136 8.81 -8.51 1.51
CA ASP A 136 8.18 -9.78 1.84
C ASP A 136 8.03 -10.63 0.56
N THR A 137 7.72 -11.91 0.73
CA THR A 137 7.62 -12.87 -0.38
C THR A 137 6.60 -12.41 -1.43
N ARG A 138 5.47 -11.82 -1.00
CA ARG A 138 4.40 -11.34 -1.88
C ARG A 138 4.88 -10.13 -2.70
N MET A 139 5.47 -9.15 -2.04
CA MET A 139 5.98 -7.95 -2.68
C MET A 139 7.14 -8.25 -3.64
N ALA A 140 8.05 -9.16 -3.26
CA ALA A 140 9.15 -9.60 -4.11
C ALA A 140 8.68 -10.26 -5.42
N GLN A 141 7.55 -11.00 -5.37
CA GLN A 141 6.91 -11.58 -6.55
C GLN A 141 6.17 -10.53 -7.38
N ALA A 142 5.49 -9.58 -6.73
CA ALA A 142 4.70 -8.55 -7.39
C ALA A 142 5.55 -7.44 -8.05
N ALA A 143 6.75 -7.16 -7.51
CA ALA A 143 7.62 -6.08 -7.95
C ALA A 143 9.01 -6.58 -8.38
N PRO A 144 9.12 -7.18 -9.57
CA PRO A 144 10.43 -7.54 -10.14
C PRO A 144 11.27 -6.28 -10.43
N ALA A 145 12.59 -6.44 -10.54
CA ALA A 145 13.53 -5.33 -10.74
C ALA A 145 13.18 -4.46 -11.96
N ASP A 146 12.69 -5.07 -13.05
CA ASP A 146 12.30 -4.33 -14.25
C ASP A 146 11.09 -3.41 -14.03
N MET A 147 10.13 -3.81 -13.19
CA MET A 147 9.01 -2.96 -12.79
C MET A 147 9.52 -1.76 -11.97
N LEU A 148 10.37 -1.98 -10.99
CA LEU A 148 10.95 -0.92 -10.16
C LEU A 148 11.74 0.07 -11.02
N ARG A 149 12.52 -0.43 -11.97
CA ARG A 149 13.23 0.38 -12.98
C ARG A 149 12.27 1.18 -13.85
N GLY A 150 11.13 0.59 -14.22
CA GLY A 150 10.08 1.28 -14.97
C GLY A 150 9.44 2.42 -14.18
N ILE A 151 9.16 2.21 -12.90
CA ILE A 151 8.64 3.23 -11.99
C ILE A 151 9.65 4.37 -11.84
N TRP A 152 10.91 4.05 -11.64
CA TRP A 152 11.98 5.04 -11.52
C TRP A 152 12.09 5.90 -12.78
N ARG A 153 12.17 5.29 -13.98
CA ARG A 153 12.22 5.99 -15.27
C ARG A 153 11.00 6.87 -15.52
N LYS A 154 9.81 6.41 -15.10
CA LYS A 154 8.58 7.20 -15.23
C LYS A 154 8.66 8.43 -14.36
N SER A 155 9.05 8.30 -13.10
CA SER A 155 9.19 9.43 -12.18
C SER A 155 10.23 10.45 -12.68
N ASP A 156 11.40 9.97 -13.09
CA ASP A 156 12.47 10.84 -13.65
C ASP A 156 12.01 11.60 -14.90
N ARG A 157 11.26 10.96 -15.79
CA ARG A 157 10.72 11.58 -17.00
C ARG A 157 9.64 12.63 -16.71
N GLU A 158 8.72 12.34 -15.77
CA GLU A 158 7.59 13.20 -15.47
C GLU A 158 7.99 14.37 -14.55
N PHE A 159 8.79 14.10 -13.54
CA PHE A 159 9.13 15.05 -12.47
C PHE A 159 10.58 15.54 -12.51
N GLY A 160 11.42 14.99 -13.41
CA GLY A 160 12.82 15.30 -13.51
C GLY A 160 13.69 14.57 -12.49
N PRO A 161 14.99 14.89 -12.47
CA PRO A 161 15.94 14.31 -11.54
C PRO A 161 15.51 14.44 -10.10
N PHE A 162 15.81 13.39 -9.31
CA PHE A 162 15.68 13.41 -7.87
C PHE A 162 16.57 14.51 -7.26
N GLN A 163 16.06 15.23 -6.27
CA GLN A 163 16.80 16.26 -5.55
C GLN A 163 17.06 15.86 -4.09
N GLU A 164 16.00 15.69 -3.31
CA GLU A 164 16.14 15.40 -1.90
C GLU A 164 14.94 14.62 -1.33
N LEU A 165 15.14 14.05 -0.13
CA LEU A 165 14.12 13.43 0.69
C LEU A 165 13.67 14.38 1.78
N GLY A 166 12.36 14.56 1.90
CA GLY A 166 11.76 15.35 2.99
C GLY A 166 11.63 14.54 4.29
N THR A 167 11.02 15.16 5.28
CA THR A 167 10.81 14.55 6.59
C THR A 167 9.75 13.45 6.52
N PRO A 168 10.07 12.20 6.88
CA PRO A 168 9.11 11.11 6.88
C PRO A 168 8.01 11.31 7.92
N THR A 169 6.82 10.86 7.61
CA THR A 169 5.72 10.69 8.57
C THR A 169 5.36 9.23 8.71
N VAL A 170 5.11 8.79 9.96
CA VAL A 170 4.82 7.40 10.27
C VAL A 170 3.41 7.28 10.82
N ARG A 171 2.70 6.23 10.41
CA ARG A 171 1.38 5.88 10.94
C ARG A 171 1.13 4.39 10.84
N THR A 172 0.22 3.89 11.63
CA THR A 172 -0.24 2.50 11.55
C THR A 172 -1.52 2.41 10.73
N LEU A 173 -1.56 1.52 9.75
CA LEU A 173 -2.73 1.30 8.91
C LEU A 173 -2.91 -0.19 8.67
N SER A 174 -4.05 -0.73 9.06
CA SER A 174 -4.44 -2.11 8.77
C SER A 174 -3.42 -3.19 9.19
N GLY A 175 -2.71 -2.95 10.30
CA GLY A 175 -1.67 -3.86 10.81
C GLY A 175 -0.30 -3.70 10.14
N TYR A 176 -0.14 -2.70 9.29
CA TYR A 176 1.14 -2.29 8.71
C TYR A 176 1.61 -0.99 9.35
N THR A 177 2.92 -0.84 9.50
CA THR A 177 3.51 0.48 9.75
C THR A 177 3.79 1.12 8.39
N VAL A 178 3.15 2.25 8.16
CA VAL A 178 3.22 3.00 6.89
C VAL A 178 4.08 4.23 7.09
N VAL A 179 5.09 4.38 6.26
CA VAL A 179 5.98 5.55 6.25
C VAL A 179 5.79 6.29 4.94
N ASP A 180 5.37 7.54 5.04
CA ASP A 180 5.23 8.45 3.92
C ASP A 180 6.44 9.37 3.88
N ILE A 181 7.16 9.39 2.77
CA ILE A 181 8.40 10.14 2.58
C ILE A 181 8.19 11.12 1.43
N PRO A 182 8.15 12.42 1.69
CA PRO A 182 8.17 13.43 0.63
C PRO A 182 9.46 13.30 -0.19
N VAL A 183 9.35 13.40 -1.50
CA VAL A 183 10.48 13.31 -2.43
C VAL A 183 10.43 14.48 -3.38
N ALA A 184 11.40 15.37 -3.26
CA ALA A 184 11.54 16.50 -4.17
C ALA A 184 12.24 16.05 -5.46
N HIS A 185 11.68 16.45 -6.59
CA HIS A 185 12.23 16.33 -7.91
C HIS A 185 12.33 17.74 -8.56
N GLU A 186 13.10 17.86 -9.62
CA GLU A 186 13.34 19.16 -10.28
C GLU A 186 12.05 19.86 -10.74
N ARG A 187 11.02 19.11 -11.14
CA ARG A 187 9.78 19.64 -11.74
C ARG A 187 8.52 19.32 -10.94
N GLY A 188 8.66 18.92 -9.68
CA GLY A 188 7.52 18.67 -8.78
C GLY A 188 7.82 17.64 -7.75
N ASP A 189 6.93 17.53 -6.78
CA ASP A 189 7.11 16.69 -5.60
C ASP A 189 6.21 15.45 -5.67
N LEU A 190 6.68 14.40 -5.05
CA LEU A 190 5.97 13.13 -4.89
C LEU A 190 6.02 12.71 -3.43
N VAL A 191 5.12 11.83 -3.04
CA VAL A 191 5.23 11.08 -1.79
C VAL A 191 5.52 9.62 -2.11
N ARG A 192 6.56 9.06 -1.51
CA ARG A 192 6.85 7.63 -1.53
C ARG A 192 6.32 7.02 -0.25
N ARG A 193 5.39 6.10 -0.41
CA ARG A 193 4.83 5.35 0.71
C ARG A 193 5.44 3.98 0.77
N VAL A 194 5.99 3.63 1.93
CA VAL A 194 6.51 2.30 2.24
C VAL A 194 5.63 1.70 3.33
N ALA A 195 5.02 0.54 3.06
CA ALA A 195 4.28 -0.22 4.05
C ALA A 195 5.13 -1.39 4.55
N LEU A 196 5.34 -1.45 5.85
CA LEU A 196 6.13 -2.50 6.52
C LEU A 196 5.18 -3.43 7.29
N ASN A 197 5.37 -4.74 7.15
CA ASN A 197 4.69 -5.73 7.97
C ASN A 197 5.28 -5.79 9.39
N ALA A 198 4.73 -6.64 10.26
CA ALA A 198 5.18 -6.79 11.64
C ALA A 198 6.65 -7.27 11.76
N ASP A 199 7.17 -7.94 10.74
CA ASP A 199 8.56 -8.42 10.68
C ASP A 199 9.53 -7.36 10.12
N GLY A 200 9.05 -6.16 9.80
CA GLY A 200 9.85 -5.07 9.23
C GLY A 200 10.15 -5.24 7.73
N GLN A 201 9.50 -6.18 7.06
CA GLN A 201 9.65 -6.38 5.63
C GLN A 201 8.69 -5.48 4.86
N VAL A 202 9.11 -5.03 3.68
CA VAL A 202 8.28 -4.21 2.79
C VAL A 202 7.16 -5.05 2.18
N ALA A 203 5.94 -4.73 2.55
CA ALA A 203 4.72 -5.32 2.01
C ALA A 203 4.07 -4.45 0.92
N GLY A 204 4.51 -3.18 0.78
CA GLY A 204 4.02 -2.28 -0.25
C GLY A 204 4.98 -1.10 -0.50
N PHE A 205 5.06 -0.68 -1.76
CA PHE A 205 5.82 0.49 -2.19
C PHE A 205 5.00 1.27 -3.23
N PHE A 206 4.64 2.52 -2.91
CA PHE A 206 3.71 3.30 -3.72
C PHE A 206 4.28 4.67 -4.06
N VAL A 207 3.80 5.23 -5.16
CA VAL A 207 4.07 6.59 -5.61
C VAL A 207 2.76 7.35 -5.55
N LEU A 208 2.72 8.39 -4.75
CA LEU A 208 1.54 9.23 -4.56
C LEU A 208 1.87 10.65 -5.04
N PRO A 209 0.87 11.42 -5.52
CA PRO A 209 1.08 12.85 -5.74
C PRO A 209 1.37 13.53 -4.40
N ALA A 210 2.20 14.56 -4.40
CA ALA A 210 2.29 15.46 -3.26
C ALA A 210 0.94 16.18 -3.09
N GLU A 211 0.44 16.26 -1.86
CA GLU A 211 -0.74 17.08 -1.58
C GLU A 211 -0.36 18.55 -1.84
N THR A 212 -1.06 19.18 -2.77
CA THR A 212 -0.93 20.63 -3.00
C THR A 212 -1.77 21.31 -1.90
N GLU A 213 -1.14 22.04 -0.99
CA GLU A 213 -1.83 22.94 -0.04
C GLU A 213 -2.66 23.99 -0.78
#